data_296e619ed920cfa0909bdfb46d697b25
#
_entry.id   296e619ed920cfa0909bdfb46d697b25
#
_cell.length_a   1.000
_cell.length_b   1.000
_cell.length_c   1.000
_cell.angle_alpha   90.00
_cell.angle_beta   90.00
_cell.angle_gamma   90.00
#
_symmetry.space_group_name_H-M   'P 1'
#
loop_
_entity.id
_entity.type
_entity.pdbx_description
1 polymer ?
#
loop_
_entity_poly.entity_id
_entity_poly.type
_entity_poly.pdbx_seq_one_letter_code
_entity_poly.pdbx_strand_id
1 'polypeptide(L)'
;MAESRSDKRYDDQNDEERSSQSTTPVNNPNKSGDNPAPAKHRPVGPKTKTLVRSEAYVNGKLSRPAFISLTILTFITFVGNFTQLQLSSALPAIVDEFHISVTIGQWLTSVFQLVMGVMVPLTAFMTRRFSTRQIVITSMLVFTAGSALSWLAPNFVLVLAGRLLEAIGTGVMWPVLQITVFSIYPLDRRGMAMGTVGLAMSVAPAIGPTLGGLQTDLSGWRSMFLTLTIIGVVSVIAAVVGLRNFGENDPNAQADFFSVVLSIFGFGGLMFGFTNIQSFPLIHPMTGLPMLIGVLGIIWFVMRQVRRQRAREAGTGTKEPLLNLHVLANRGFTVGTCTASIAFFAFSSILVVMPLYIQNDRGYSATMSGLIMLPGALGMAIAQFFGGKMLDRFGARPVAILGSSVLTIGTFGMSLISATSWIWWVSICQFVRQIGMGFVLMPITTWSLNCLEEDEVSAGSAVTNTARQIAGAMGAPVLVILMETFTAMRHAALGGGAETAALANIFGIQWVLRVSGLLCLLMVVIVVIGVRGQGAGTAHAIGRGALRKIRSLSK
;
A
#
# COMPACT_ATOMS: atom_id res chain seq x y z
N MET A 1 1.26 37.90 -64.20
CA MET A 1 -0.09 37.83 -64.70
C MET A 1 -0.96 37.67 -63.48
N ALA A 2 -1.38 38.75 -62.97
CA ALA A 2 -2.59 39.53 -63.21
C ALA A 2 -3.74 38.89 -62.44
N GLU A 3 -4.13 39.50 -61.40
CA GLU A 3 -5.22 40.49 -61.19
C GLU A 3 -6.49 39.79 -60.70
N SER A 4 -7.35 40.23 -59.79
CA SER A 4 -7.58 41.55 -59.18
C SER A 4 -8.72 41.34 -58.14
N ARG A 5 -8.72 42.05 -57.05
CA ARG A 5 -9.67 43.05 -56.50
C ARG A 5 -11.17 42.68 -56.59
N SER A 6 -11.97 42.88 -55.53
CA SER A 6 -12.41 44.12 -54.84
C SER A 6 -13.36 43.72 -53.70
N ASP A 7 -13.27 44.18 -52.49
CA ASP A 7 -13.76 45.48 -51.97
C ASP A 7 -15.27 45.72 -52.09
N LYS A 8 -15.99 45.75 -50.94
CA LYS A 8 -16.87 46.84 -50.56
C LYS A 8 -17.47 46.70 -49.16
N ARG A 9 -17.18 47.74 -48.39
CA ARG A 9 -17.89 48.24 -47.22
C ARG A 9 -19.33 48.66 -47.52
N TYR A 10 -20.17 48.74 -46.52
CA TYR A 10 -21.10 49.80 -46.12
C TYR A 10 -21.72 49.37 -44.80
N ASP A 11 -21.47 50.00 -43.67
CA ASP A 11 -21.92 51.30 -43.10
C ASP A 11 -23.40 51.36 -42.84
N ASP A 12 -23.70 51.55 -41.61
CA ASP A 12 -24.39 52.65 -40.93
C ASP A 12 -25.88 52.54 -40.52
N GLN A 13 -26.07 52.67 -39.24
CA GLN A 13 -26.85 53.65 -38.48
C GLN A 13 -28.37 53.47 -38.26
N ASN A 14 -28.65 53.75 -36.99
CA ASN A 14 -29.80 54.48 -36.40
C ASN A 14 -31.16 53.73 -36.30
N ASP A 15 -31.95 53.93 -35.33
CA ASP A 15 -32.13 54.82 -34.17
C ASP A 15 -33.33 54.32 -33.37
N GLU A 16 -33.29 54.63 -32.12
CA GLU A 16 -34.35 55.11 -31.22
C GLU A 16 -35.84 54.91 -31.55
N GLU A 17 -36.60 54.42 -30.59
CA GLU A 17 -37.57 55.14 -29.78
C GLU A 17 -38.67 54.28 -29.16
N ARG A 18 -38.79 54.42 -27.84
CA ARG A 18 -39.99 54.64 -27.00
C ARG A 18 -41.25 53.81 -27.27
N SER A 19 -41.79 53.19 -26.29
CA SER A 19 -42.74 53.81 -25.38
C SER A 19 -43.32 52.86 -24.36
N SER A 20 -43.39 53.38 -23.17
CA SER A 20 -44.23 53.07 -22.02
C SER A 20 -45.62 52.54 -22.35
N GLN A 21 -46.08 51.52 -21.62
CA GLN A 21 -47.39 51.61 -20.97
C GLN A 21 -47.53 50.62 -19.80
N SER A 22 -47.93 51.21 -18.72
CA SER A 22 -48.39 50.67 -17.46
C SER A 22 -49.64 49.80 -17.59
N THR A 23 -49.72 48.71 -16.81
CA THR A 23 -50.98 48.37 -16.12
C THR A 23 -50.71 47.55 -14.86
N THR A 24 -51.34 47.95 -13.84
CA THR A 24 -51.38 47.56 -12.42
C THR A 24 -52.05 46.20 -12.17
N PRO A 25 -52.06 45.70 -10.92
CA PRO A 25 -51.92 44.29 -10.56
C PRO A 25 -53.27 43.60 -10.31
N VAL A 26 -53.33 42.31 -10.53
CA VAL A 26 -54.41 41.45 -10.02
C VAL A 26 -53.88 40.64 -8.85
N ASN A 27 -54.41 40.94 -7.71
CA ASN A 27 -54.27 40.30 -6.42
C ASN A 27 -54.93 38.92 -6.44
N ASN A 28 -54.20 37.87 -6.09
CA ASN A 28 -54.78 36.57 -5.74
C ASN A 28 -54.20 36.06 -4.43
N PRO A 29 -54.95 35.98 -3.36
CA PRO A 29 -54.47 35.50 -2.07
C PRO A 29 -54.73 33.99 -1.93
N ASN A 30 -53.71 33.22 -1.68
CA ASN A 30 -53.67 32.00 -0.90
C ASN A 30 -52.61 31.01 -1.44
N LYS A 31 -51.50 30.94 -0.73
CA LYS A 31 -50.93 29.69 -0.22
C LYS A 31 -49.74 30.02 0.69
N SER A 32 -50.03 30.02 1.98
CA SER A 32 -49.06 29.83 3.02
C SER A 32 -48.36 28.48 2.79
N GLY A 33 -47.08 28.53 2.58
CA GLY A 33 -46.17 27.39 2.51
C GLY A 33 -44.85 27.87 3.07
N ASP A 34 -44.67 27.72 4.39
CA ASP A 34 -43.41 27.93 5.07
C ASP A 34 -42.33 27.04 4.42
N ASN A 35 -41.46 27.65 3.61
CA ASN A 35 -40.18 27.08 3.28
C ASN A 35 -39.21 27.41 4.40
N PRO A 36 -38.72 26.42 5.17
CA PRO A 36 -37.68 26.68 6.15
C PRO A 36 -36.45 27.21 5.43
N ALA A 37 -35.97 28.37 5.84
CA ALA A 37 -34.74 28.96 5.35
C ALA A 37 -33.58 27.93 5.44
N PRO A 38 -32.66 27.87 4.46
CA PRO A 38 -31.55 26.93 4.50
C PRO A 38 -30.73 27.20 5.76
N ALA A 39 -30.60 26.17 6.58
CA ALA A 39 -29.84 26.19 7.82
C ALA A 39 -28.45 26.77 7.56
N LYS A 40 -28.13 27.90 8.15
CA LYS A 40 -26.80 28.50 8.15
C LYS A 40 -25.84 27.51 8.81
N HIS A 41 -25.06 26.76 8.01
CA HIS A 41 -23.97 25.95 8.48
C HIS A 41 -22.97 26.86 9.20
N ARG A 42 -22.86 26.70 10.55
CA ARG A 42 -21.77 27.27 11.32
C ARG A 42 -20.45 26.65 10.83
N PRO A 43 -19.44 27.46 10.45
CA PRO A 43 -18.14 26.93 10.11
C PRO A 43 -17.46 26.41 11.37
N VAL A 44 -17.24 25.11 11.45
CA VAL A 44 -16.49 24.46 12.52
C VAL A 44 -14.99 24.60 12.22
N GLY A 45 -14.30 25.44 12.98
CA GLY A 45 -12.84 25.54 13.05
C GLY A 45 -12.14 26.33 11.92
N PRO A 46 -10.88 26.72 12.10
CA PRO A 46 -10.13 27.45 11.08
C PRO A 46 -9.98 26.56 9.83
N LYS A 47 -10.59 26.97 8.72
CA LYS A 47 -10.48 26.31 7.42
C LYS A 47 -9.02 26.36 6.97
N THR A 48 -8.26 25.30 7.22
CA THR A 48 -6.93 25.14 6.63
C THR A 48 -7.11 25.06 5.12
N LYS A 49 -6.54 26.02 4.38
CA LYS A 49 -6.68 26.10 2.91
C LYS A 49 -6.26 24.75 2.28
N THR A 50 -7.15 24.13 1.52
CA THR A 50 -6.83 22.92 0.75
C THR A 50 -5.99 23.33 -0.44
N LEU A 51 -4.82 22.70 -0.63
CA LEU A 51 -3.95 22.93 -1.77
C LEU A 51 -4.47 22.15 -2.98
N VAL A 52 -4.81 22.89 -4.03
CA VAL A 52 -5.20 22.32 -5.33
C VAL A 52 -3.91 22.01 -6.11
N ARG A 53 -3.97 21.04 -7.05
CA ARG A 53 -2.80 20.64 -7.89
C ARG A 53 -2.08 21.84 -8.54
N SER A 54 -2.82 22.80 -9.07
CA SER A 54 -2.26 24.02 -9.67
C SER A 54 -1.46 24.90 -8.71
N GLU A 55 -1.78 24.87 -7.40
CA GLU A 55 -1.04 25.57 -6.35
C GLU A 55 0.10 24.71 -5.76
N ALA A 56 -0.06 23.39 -5.81
CA ALA A 56 0.91 22.45 -5.25
C ALA A 56 2.09 22.19 -6.19
N TYR A 57 1.84 22.18 -7.52
CA TYR A 57 2.85 21.90 -8.54
C TYR A 57 2.86 23.04 -9.59
N VAL A 58 3.83 23.93 -9.47
CA VAL A 58 3.95 25.16 -10.28
C VAL A 58 5.25 25.15 -11.05
N ASN A 59 5.20 25.45 -12.36
CA ASN A 59 6.39 25.55 -13.23
C ASN A 59 7.35 24.35 -13.14
N GLY A 60 6.81 23.13 -13.07
CA GLY A 60 7.61 21.91 -13.02
C GLY A 60 8.26 21.62 -11.65
N LYS A 61 7.91 22.38 -10.60
CA LYS A 61 8.43 22.22 -9.24
C LYS A 61 7.32 22.19 -8.20
N LEU A 62 7.56 21.49 -7.10
CA LEU A 62 6.68 21.55 -5.93
C LEU A 62 6.75 22.91 -5.27
N SER A 63 5.60 23.46 -4.88
CA SER A 63 5.54 24.61 -3.99
C SER A 63 6.09 24.24 -2.60
N ARG A 64 6.66 25.23 -1.89
CA ARG A 64 7.20 24.99 -0.55
C ARG A 64 6.23 24.29 0.41
N PRO A 65 4.94 24.65 0.50
CA PRO A 65 3.99 23.97 1.37
C PRO A 65 3.72 22.51 0.95
N ALA A 66 3.67 22.23 -0.36
CA ALA A 66 3.48 20.88 -0.87
C ALA A 66 4.71 20.01 -0.60
N PHE A 67 5.92 20.55 -0.80
CA PHE A 67 7.17 19.86 -0.52
C PHE A 67 7.30 19.49 0.97
N ILE A 68 7.04 20.45 1.88
CA ILE A 68 7.09 20.21 3.33
C ILE A 68 6.06 19.13 3.72
N SER A 69 4.83 19.23 3.20
CA SER A 69 3.78 18.25 3.51
C SER A 69 4.13 16.85 3.03
N LEU A 70 4.69 16.73 1.83
CA LEU A 70 5.10 15.44 1.26
C LEU A 70 6.28 14.83 2.02
N THR A 71 7.25 15.67 2.45
CA THR A 71 8.38 15.25 3.28
C THR A 71 7.90 14.72 4.63
N ILE A 72 6.98 15.43 5.29
CA ILE A 72 6.38 14.98 6.56
C ILE A 72 5.65 13.65 6.38
N LEU A 73 4.80 13.52 5.35
CA LEU A 73 4.08 12.27 5.07
C LEU A 73 5.03 11.11 4.78
N THR A 74 6.09 11.35 4.00
CA THR A 74 7.10 10.34 3.68
C THR A 74 7.84 9.90 4.95
N PHE A 75 8.24 10.86 5.80
CA PHE A 75 8.89 10.56 7.08
C PHE A 75 7.98 9.74 8.01
N ILE A 76 6.72 10.13 8.18
CA ILE A 76 5.76 9.41 9.02
C ILE A 76 5.52 7.99 8.50
N THR A 77 5.41 7.83 7.18
CA THR A 77 5.23 6.50 6.57
C THR A 77 6.49 5.64 6.75
N PHE A 78 7.66 6.24 6.63
CA PHE A 78 8.95 5.58 6.93
C PHE A 78 8.99 5.09 8.38
N VAL A 79 8.57 5.92 9.35
CA VAL A 79 8.51 5.54 10.77
C VAL A 79 7.64 4.31 10.97
N GLY A 80 6.49 4.20 10.28
CA GLY A 80 5.62 3.02 10.34
C GLY A 80 6.32 1.73 9.89
N ASN A 81 7.03 1.76 8.76
CA ASN A 81 7.80 0.61 8.26
C ASN A 81 9.00 0.29 9.17
N PHE A 82 9.67 1.31 9.68
CA PHE A 82 10.78 1.16 10.62
C PHE A 82 10.33 0.49 11.91
N THR A 83 9.22 0.94 12.51
CA THR A 83 8.62 0.38 13.72
C THR A 83 8.27 -1.11 13.56
N GLN A 84 7.79 -1.51 12.38
CA GLN A 84 7.47 -2.91 12.08
C GLN A 84 8.70 -3.81 12.15
N LEU A 85 9.85 -3.34 11.66
CA LEU A 85 11.04 -4.16 11.46
C LEU A 85 12.04 -4.08 12.61
N GLN A 86 12.05 -2.97 13.35
CA GLN A 86 12.94 -2.75 14.49
C GLN A 86 12.75 -3.78 15.60
N LEU A 87 11.50 -4.19 15.86
CA LEU A 87 11.15 -5.08 16.97
C LEU A 87 11.73 -6.49 16.83
N SER A 88 12.02 -6.94 15.61
CA SER A 88 12.52 -8.30 15.37
C SER A 88 13.82 -8.60 16.13
N SER A 89 14.66 -7.60 16.32
CA SER A 89 15.93 -7.73 17.07
C SER A 89 15.76 -7.70 18.60
N ALA A 90 14.69 -7.08 19.10
CA ALA A 90 14.43 -6.99 20.54
C ALA A 90 13.58 -8.15 21.07
N LEU A 91 13.00 -8.95 20.18
CA LEU A 91 12.10 -10.04 20.56
C LEU A 91 12.69 -11.01 21.60
N PRO A 92 13.93 -11.50 21.47
CA PRO A 92 14.52 -12.36 22.49
C PRO A 92 14.55 -11.72 23.88
N ALA A 93 14.99 -10.48 23.98
CA ALA A 93 15.06 -9.75 25.27
C ALA A 93 13.68 -9.56 25.92
N ILE A 94 12.64 -9.34 25.12
CA ILE A 94 11.25 -9.24 25.61
C ILE A 94 10.75 -10.60 26.11
N VAL A 95 11.04 -11.68 25.37
CA VAL A 95 10.67 -13.05 25.71
C VAL A 95 11.32 -13.47 27.03
N ASP A 96 12.61 -13.17 27.22
CA ASP A 96 13.36 -13.48 28.41
C ASP A 96 12.85 -12.71 29.63
N GLU A 97 12.58 -11.40 29.49
CA GLU A 97 12.13 -10.57 30.62
C GLU A 97 10.73 -10.99 31.12
N PHE A 98 9.82 -11.32 30.22
CA PHE A 98 8.46 -11.73 30.60
C PHE A 98 8.31 -13.24 30.84
N HIS A 99 9.39 -14.03 30.70
CA HIS A 99 9.41 -15.50 30.86
C HIS A 99 8.32 -16.19 30.02
N ILE A 100 8.13 -15.76 28.77
CA ILE A 100 7.15 -16.31 27.84
C ILE A 100 7.82 -17.13 26.74
N SER A 101 7.05 -17.96 26.04
CA SER A 101 7.57 -18.68 24.86
C SER A 101 7.82 -17.74 23.69
N VAL A 102 8.79 -18.08 22.83
CA VAL A 102 9.08 -17.34 21.57
C VAL A 102 7.83 -17.23 20.71
N THR A 103 7.01 -18.27 20.65
CA THR A 103 5.73 -18.31 19.93
C THR A 103 4.77 -17.23 20.43
N ILE A 104 4.67 -17.03 21.76
CA ILE A 104 3.86 -15.94 22.34
C ILE A 104 4.48 -14.58 21.99
N GLY A 105 5.79 -14.44 22.08
CA GLY A 105 6.51 -13.21 21.75
C GLY A 105 6.32 -12.79 20.29
N GLN A 106 6.26 -13.72 19.34
CA GLN A 106 6.02 -13.45 17.91
C GLN A 106 4.69 -12.75 17.64
N TRP A 107 3.71 -12.84 18.56
CA TRP A 107 2.45 -12.12 18.47
C TRP A 107 2.64 -10.59 18.38
N LEU A 108 3.70 -10.04 18.95
CA LEU A 108 4.01 -8.61 18.86
C LEU A 108 4.21 -8.15 17.38
N THR A 109 4.81 -9.01 16.57
CA THR A 109 5.02 -8.76 15.14
C THR A 109 3.78 -9.11 14.33
N SER A 110 3.15 -10.24 14.63
CA SER A 110 1.99 -10.75 13.89
C SER A 110 0.76 -9.86 14.04
N VAL A 111 0.46 -9.40 15.26
CA VAL A 111 -0.65 -8.45 15.53
C VAL A 111 -0.43 -7.14 14.77
N PHE A 112 0.80 -6.64 14.74
CA PHE A 112 1.10 -5.41 14.01
C PHE A 112 0.78 -5.55 12.51
N GLN A 113 1.25 -6.60 11.87
CA GLN A 113 0.98 -6.87 10.44
C GLN A 113 -0.51 -7.11 10.15
N LEU A 114 -1.18 -7.87 11.03
CA LEU A 114 -2.60 -8.16 10.91
C LEU A 114 -3.44 -6.88 10.97
N VAL A 115 -3.18 -6.03 11.95
CA VAL A 115 -3.89 -4.75 12.11
C VAL A 115 -3.60 -3.81 10.95
N MET A 116 -2.35 -3.70 10.48
CA MET A 116 -2.03 -2.95 9.27
C MET A 116 -2.86 -3.43 8.08
N GLY A 117 -2.96 -4.75 7.88
CA GLY A 117 -3.75 -5.33 6.79
C GLY A 117 -5.24 -4.96 6.85
N VAL A 118 -5.81 -4.94 8.07
CA VAL A 118 -7.21 -4.52 8.32
C VAL A 118 -7.41 -3.01 8.11
N MET A 119 -6.43 -2.18 8.46
CA MET A 119 -6.53 -0.72 8.34
C MET A 119 -6.49 -0.23 6.89
N VAL A 120 -5.85 -0.98 5.97
CA VAL A 120 -5.74 -0.60 4.55
C VAL A 120 -7.11 -0.41 3.87
N PRO A 121 -8.09 -1.34 3.93
CA PRO A 121 -9.42 -1.14 3.36
C PRO A 121 -10.16 0.07 3.96
N LEU A 122 -9.96 0.35 5.25
CA LEU A 122 -10.57 1.51 5.93
C LEU A 122 -10.05 2.84 5.37
N THR A 123 -8.83 2.87 4.85
CA THR A 123 -8.22 4.12 4.34
C THR A 123 -9.04 4.74 3.22
N ALA A 124 -9.65 3.95 2.34
CA ALA A 124 -10.49 4.46 1.26
C ALA A 124 -11.71 5.25 1.79
N PHE A 125 -12.29 4.82 2.90
CA PHE A 125 -13.35 5.58 3.57
C PHE A 125 -12.78 6.79 4.30
N MET A 126 -11.70 6.61 5.07
CA MET A 126 -11.10 7.69 5.85
C MET A 126 -10.69 8.86 4.98
N THR A 127 -10.04 8.62 3.83
CA THR A 127 -9.58 9.66 2.89
C THR A 127 -10.72 10.39 2.18
N ARG A 128 -11.91 9.78 2.07
CA ARG A 128 -13.11 10.45 1.56
C ARG A 128 -13.79 11.33 2.63
N ARG A 129 -13.85 10.83 3.86
CA ARG A 129 -14.57 11.49 4.96
C ARG A 129 -13.76 12.57 5.64
N PHE A 130 -12.49 12.33 5.90
CA PHE A 130 -11.60 13.15 6.70
C PHE A 130 -10.51 13.79 5.85
N SER A 131 -10.08 14.98 6.24
CA SER A 131 -8.94 15.62 5.57
C SER A 131 -7.63 14.88 5.85
N THR A 132 -6.68 14.95 4.90
CA THR A 132 -5.33 14.37 5.05
C THR A 132 -4.70 14.75 6.39
N ARG A 133 -4.82 16.02 6.79
CA ARG A 133 -4.28 16.52 8.06
C ARG A 133 -4.94 15.87 9.27
N GLN A 134 -6.28 15.71 9.26
CA GLN A 134 -7.00 15.06 10.36
C GLN A 134 -6.59 13.60 10.50
N ILE A 135 -6.53 12.86 9.37
CA ILE A 135 -6.12 11.46 9.38
C ILE A 135 -4.72 11.33 9.98
N VAL A 136 -3.74 12.11 9.48
CA VAL A 136 -2.34 11.98 9.91
C VAL A 136 -2.15 12.35 11.37
N ILE A 137 -2.75 13.45 11.83
CA ILE A 137 -2.64 13.89 13.24
C ILE A 137 -3.26 12.84 14.17
N THR A 138 -4.48 12.39 13.88
CA THR A 138 -5.16 11.37 14.73
C THR A 138 -4.37 10.07 14.74
N SER A 139 -3.90 9.62 13.59
CA SER A 139 -3.10 8.41 13.47
C SER A 139 -1.78 8.48 14.23
N MET A 140 -1.08 9.62 14.18
CA MET A 140 0.16 9.80 14.91
C MET A 140 -0.07 9.97 16.43
N LEU A 141 -1.19 10.54 16.85
CA LEU A 141 -1.57 10.54 18.28
C LEU A 141 -1.80 9.12 18.79
N VAL A 142 -2.54 8.29 18.04
CA VAL A 142 -2.77 6.87 18.39
C VAL A 142 -1.46 6.10 18.41
N PHE A 143 -0.58 6.30 17.43
CA PHE A 143 0.76 5.71 17.38
C PHE A 143 1.59 6.09 18.61
N THR A 144 1.65 7.38 18.92
CA THR A 144 2.42 7.90 20.07
C THR A 144 1.91 7.34 21.39
N ALA A 145 0.57 7.27 21.56
CA ALA A 145 -0.04 6.66 22.73
C ALA A 145 0.28 5.17 22.83
N GLY A 146 0.29 4.44 21.72
CA GLY A 146 0.68 3.03 21.65
C GLY A 146 2.13 2.81 22.04
N SER A 147 3.05 3.61 21.48
CA SER A 147 4.48 3.54 21.80
C SER A 147 4.75 3.89 23.28
N ALA A 148 4.08 4.92 23.81
CA ALA A 148 4.19 5.28 25.22
C ALA A 148 3.64 4.17 26.14
N LEU A 149 2.53 3.54 25.76
CA LEU A 149 1.98 2.40 26.48
C LEU A 149 2.94 1.21 26.49
N SER A 150 3.57 0.88 25.36
CA SER A 150 4.56 -0.19 25.26
C SER A 150 5.83 0.12 26.07
N TRP A 151 6.27 1.39 26.09
CA TRP A 151 7.43 1.82 26.89
C TRP A 151 7.19 1.65 28.39
N LEU A 152 6.01 2.03 28.87
CA LEU A 152 5.65 1.98 30.30
C LEU A 152 5.06 0.63 30.72
N ALA A 153 4.93 -0.34 29.82
CA ALA A 153 4.23 -1.58 30.06
C ALA A 153 4.90 -2.46 31.13
N PRO A 154 4.23 -2.81 32.24
CA PRO A 154 4.73 -3.71 33.27
C PRO A 154 4.55 -5.20 32.89
N ASN A 155 3.76 -5.52 31.88
CA ASN A 155 3.49 -6.89 31.44
C ASN A 155 3.35 -7.00 29.93
N PHE A 156 3.47 -8.21 29.41
CA PHE A 156 3.41 -8.52 27.98
C PHE A 156 2.09 -8.09 27.32
N VAL A 157 0.95 -8.22 28.02
CA VAL A 157 -0.38 -7.88 27.46
C VAL A 157 -0.47 -6.38 27.13
N LEU A 158 0.10 -5.52 27.97
CA LEU A 158 0.14 -4.07 27.73
C LEU A 158 1.11 -3.71 26.60
N VAL A 159 2.24 -4.43 26.45
CA VAL A 159 3.11 -4.28 25.27
C VAL A 159 2.34 -4.64 24.00
N LEU A 160 1.61 -5.76 24.02
CA LEU A 160 0.78 -6.19 22.89
C LEU A 160 -0.32 -5.19 22.55
N ALA A 161 -1.00 -4.61 23.56
CA ALA A 161 -1.99 -3.57 23.37
C ALA A 161 -1.38 -2.29 22.78
N GLY A 162 -0.18 -1.89 23.24
CA GLY A 162 0.56 -0.78 22.66
C GLY A 162 0.92 -1.02 21.19
N ARG A 163 1.38 -2.22 20.85
CA ARG A 163 1.67 -2.63 19.47
C ARG A 163 0.43 -2.58 18.56
N LEU A 164 -0.73 -2.96 19.09
CA LEU A 164 -2.00 -2.85 18.37
C LEU A 164 -2.32 -1.39 18.05
N LEU A 165 -2.16 -0.47 19.00
CA LEU A 165 -2.36 0.97 18.78
C LEU A 165 -1.35 1.55 17.79
N GLU A 166 -0.06 1.17 17.87
CA GLU A 166 0.96 1.58 16.89
C GLU A 166 0.58 1.16 15.48
N ALA A 167 0.10 -0.07 15.29
CA ALA A 167 -0.34 -0.59 14.01
C ALA A 167 -1.58 0.14 13.46
N ILE A 168 -2.55 0.47 14.32
CA ILE A 168 -3.70 1.30 13.94
C ILE A 168 -3.22 2.66 13.44
N GLY A 169 -2.30 3.29 14.15
CA GLY A 169 -1.75 4.60 13.79
C GLY A 169 -0.98 4.60 12.47
N THR A 170 -0.21 3.55 12.19
CA THR A 170 0.66 3.50 10.99
C THR A 170 0.01 2.86 9.78
N GLY A 171 -1.00 1.99 9.98
CA GLY A 171 -1.59 1.17 8.91
C GLY A 171 -2.24 1.95 7.77
N VAL A 172 -2.68 3.19 8.02
CA VAL A 172 -3.29 4.05 7.00
C VAL A 172 -2.27 4.95 6.26
N MET A 173 -1.03 5.07 6.77
CA MET A 173 -0.08 6.08 6.29
C MET A 173 0.36 5.84 4.86
N TRP A 174 0.64 4.59 4.47
CA TRP A 174 1.07 4.26 3.12
C TRP A 174 0.02 4.62 2.05
N PRO A 175 -1.25 4.18 2.14
CA PRO A 175 -2.27 4.60 1.19
C PRO A 175 -2.50 6.13 1.17
N VAL A 176 -2.47 6.79 2.33
CA VAL A 176 -2.63 8.25 2.42
C VAL A 176 -1.50 8.98 1.69
N LEU A 177 -0.25 8.56 1.89
CA LEU A 177 0.90 9.11 1.18
C LEU A 177 0.74 8.90 -0.34
N GLN A 178 0.37 7.69 -0.77
CA GLN A 178 0.18 7.34 -2.16
C GLN A 178 -0.90 8.21 -2.82
N ILE A 179 -2.07 8.34 -2.19
CA ILE A 179 -3.18 9.18 -2.68
C ILE A 179 -2.73 10.64 -2.76
N THR A 180 -2.00 11.13 -1.75
CA THR A 180 -1.49 12.51 -1.73
C THR A 180 -0.50 12.77 -2.88
N VAL A 181 0.42 11.84 -3.15
CA VAL A 181 1.33 11.95 -4.31
C VAL A 181 0.54 12.04 -5.62
N PHE A 182 -0.49 11.21 -5.79
CA PHE A 182 -1.32 11.20 -7.00
C PHE A 182 -2.20 12.45 -7.15
N SER A 183 -2.58 13.10 -6.06
CA SER A 183 -3.33 14.36 -6.11
C SER A 183 -2.45 15.57 -6.44
N ILE A 184 -1.16 15.54 -6.06
CA ILE A 184 -0.22 16.65 -6.27
C ILE A 184 0.45 16.58 -7.65
N TYR A 185 1.01 15.41 -8.01
CA TYR A 185 1.83 15.28 -9.21
C TYR A 185 1.01 15.06 -10.47
N PRO A 186 1.39 15.70 -11.59
CA PRO A 186 0.83 15.38 -12.90
C PRO A 186 1.25 13.97 -13.34
N LEU A 187 0.50 13.40 -14.29
CA LEU A 187 0.60 12.00 -14.70
C LEU A 187 2.02 11.59 -15.13
N ASP A 188 2.71 12.49 -15.85
CA ASP A 188 4.06 12.30 -16.39
C ASP A 188 5.19 12.35 -15.35
N ARG A 189 4.88 12.69 -14.09
CA ARG A 189 5.85 12.81 -13.00
C ARG A 189 5.55 11.90 -11.80
N ARG A 190 4.46 11.16 -11.84
CA ARG A 190 4.04 10.27 -10.74
C ARG A 190 5.02 9.12 -10.52
N GLY A 191 5.64 8.61 -11.59
CA GLY A 191 6.65 7.55 -11.51
C GLY A 191 7.87 7.99 -10.72
N MET A 192 8.45 9.15 -11.06
CA MET A 192 9.59 9.72 -10.34
C MET A 192 9.25 9.99 -8.87
N ALA A 193 8.07 10.56 -8.59
CA ALA A 193 7.62 10.87 -7.23
C ALA A 193 7.49 9.60 -6.39
N MET A 194 6.80 8.57 -6.90
CA MET A 194 6.64 7.29 -6.22
C MET A 194 7.97 6.53 -6.10
N GLY A 195 8.86 6.63 -7.09
CA GLY A 195 10.21 6.07 -7.02
C GLY A 195 11.06 6.71 -5.90
N THR A 196 10.95 8.02 -5.70
CA THR A 196 11.61 8.74 -4.59
C THR A 196 11.06 8.31 -3.23
N VAL A 197 9.74 8.18 -3.11
CA VAL A 197 9.10 7.64 -1.90
C VAL A 197 9.55 6.20 -1.66
N GLY A 198 9.60 5.37 -2.70
CA GLY A 198 10.07 3.99 -2.61
C GLY A 198 11.52 3.86 -2.14
N LEU A 199 12.40 4.74 -2.63
CA LEU A 199 13.79 4.85 -2.13
C LEU A 199 13.80 5.05 -0.60
N ALA A 200 13.05 6.04 -0.11
CA ALA A 200 12.97 6.33 1.33
C ALA A 200 12.44 5.13 2.13
N MET A 201 11.40 4.44 1.62
CA MET A 201 10.81 3.28 2.28
C MET A 201 11.74 2.06 2.31
N SER A 202 12.61 1.90 1.32
CA SER A 202 13.57 0.78 1.25
C SER A 202 14.72 0.89 2.25
N VAL A 203 14.94 2.06 2.83
CA VAL A 203 15.95 2.26 3.88
C VAL A 203 15.50 1.64 5.22
N ALA A 204 14.19 1.64 5.51
CA ALA A 204 13.66 1.11 6.78
C ALA A 204 14.02 -0.37 7.05
N PRO A 205 13.87 -1.32 6.09
CA PRO A 205 14.31 -2.70 6.28
C PRO A 205 15.81 -2.87 6.49
N ALA A 206 16.62 -1.97 5.93
CA ALA A 206 18.07 -2.05 6.06
C ALA A 206 18.55 -1.61 7.45
N ILE A 207 17.96 -0.55 8.01
CA ILE A 207 18.43 0.04 9.27
C ILE A 207 17.61 -0.40 10.49
N GLY A 208 16.35 -0.84 10.30
CA GLY A 208 15.43 -1.18 11.40
C GLY A 208 16.00 -2.20 12.38
N PRO A 209 16.33 -3.42 11.93
CA PRO A 209 16.87 -4.45 12.81
C PRO A 209 18.20 -4.06 13.47
N THR A 210 19.07 -3.36 12.73
CA THR A 210 20.39 -2.93 13.24
C THR A 210 20.25 -1.90 14.36
N LEU A 211 19.43 -0.86 14.15
CA LEU A 211 19.18 0.14 15.19
C LEU A 211 18.40 -0.44 16.37
N GLY A 212 17.45 -1.35 16.10
CA GLY A 212 16.70 -2.05 17.14
C GLY A 212 17.60 -2.91 18.01
N GLY A 213 18.52 -3.68 17.43
CA GLY A 213 19.51 -4.46 18.14
C GLY A 213 20.44 -3.58 18.97
N LEU A 214 21.03 -2.55 18.36
CA LEU A 214 21.92 -1.62 19.05
C LEU A 214 21.24 -0.95 20.25
N GLN A 215 20.00 -0.49 20.11
CA GLN A 215 19.24 0.12 21.21
C GLN A 215 18.94 -0.89 22.32
N THR A 216 18.60 -2.13 21.94
CA THR A 216 18.33 -3.20 22.92
C THR A 216 19.58 -3.54 23.72
N ASP A 217 20.74 -3.64 23.08
CA ASP A 217 22.02 -3.98 23.71
C ASP A 217 22.53 -2.85 24.63
N LEU A 218 22.36 -1.59 24.23
CA LEU A 218 22.89 -0.45 24.98
C LEU A 218 21.96 0.02 26.12
N SER A 219 20.65 -0.06 25.95
CA SER A 219 19.69 0.62 26.84
C SER A 219 18.43 -0.21 27.13
N GLY A 220 18.43 -1.49 26.73
CA GLY A 220 17.29 -2.37 26.85
C GLY A 220 16.18 -2.12 25.82
N TRP A 221 15.32 -3.11 25.60
CA TRP A 221 14.27 -3.07 24.57
C TRP A 221 13.23 -1.94 24.78
N ARG A 222 13.00 -1.51 26.03
CA ARG A 222 12.08 -0.38 26.32
C ARG A 222 12.53 0.93 25.71
N SER A 223 13.85 1.12 25.53
CA SER A 223 14.41 2.33 24.91
C SER A 223 13.94 2.54 23.46
N MET A 224 13.64 1.45 22.75
CA MET A 224 13.07 1.51 21.41
C MET A 224 11.70 2.18 21.41
N PHE A 225 10.81 1.80 22.31
CA PHE A 225 9.48 2.38 22.44
C PHE A 225 9.52 3.83 22.93
N LEU A 226 10.48 4.18 23.80
CA LEU A 226 10.73 5.57 24.18
C LEU A 226 11.14 6.41 22.94
N THR A 227 12.07 5.91 22.13
CA THR A 227 12.49 6.57 20.89
C THR A 227 11.32 6.74 19.93
N LEU A 228 10.49 5.71 19.75
CA LEU A 228 9.28 5.79 18.92
C LEU A 228 8.25 6.78 19.48
N THR A 229 8.12 6.88 20.80
CA THR A 229 7.27 7.87 21.45
C THR A 229 7.75 9.29 21.14
N ILE A 230 9.05 9.56 21.26
CA ILE A 230 9.64 10.87 20.93
C ILE A 230 9.43 11.19 19.45
N ILE A 231 9.73 10.25 18.56
CA ILE A 231 9.51 10.41 17.11
C ILE A 231 8.02 10.65 16.82
N GLY A 232 7.12 9.96 17.51
CA GLY A 232 5.68 10.14 17.41
C GLY A 232 5.25 11.56 17.78
N VAL A 233 5.73 12.09 18.91
CA VAL A 233 5.46 13.48 19.34
C VAL A 233 5.99 14.47 18.31
N VAL A 234 7.22 14.30 17.83
CA VAL A 234 7.81 15.15 16.77
C VAL A 234 6.97 15.08 15.50
N SER A 235 6.50 13.89 15.12
CA SER A 235 5.63 13.68 13.96
C SER A 235 4.27 14.38 14.10
N VAL A 236 3.66 14.36 15.30
CA VAL A 236 2.42 15.09 15.58
C VAL A 236 2.66 16.61 15.44
N ILE A 237 3.73 17.14 16.04
CA ILE A 237 4.07 18.56 15.95
C ILE A 237 4.31 18.96 14.50
N ALA A 238 5.10 18.17 13.76
CA ALA A 238 5.38 18.41 12.34
C ALA A 238 4.09 18.40 11.50
N ALA A 239 3.17 17.46 11.76
CA ALA A 239 1.89 17.38 11.07
C ALA A 239 0.98 18.57 11.41
N VAL A 240 0.93 19.01 12.67
CA VAL A 240 0.13 20.17 13.09
C VAL A 240 0.63 21.45 12.44
N VAL A 241 1.94 21.65 12.39
CA VAL A 241 2.55 22.91 11.91
C VAL A 241 2.68 22.92 10.37
N GLY A 242 3.17 21.82 9.78
CA GLY A 242 3.63 21.81 8.38
C GLY A 242 2.69 21.13 7.39
N LEU A 243 1.78 20.26 7.83
CA LEU A 243 0.94 19.50 6.92
C LEU A 243 -0.25 20.32 6.41
N ARG A 244 -0.43 20.34 5.10
CA ARG A 244 -1.59 20.93 4.41
C ARG A 244 -2.58 19.85 3.98
N ASN A 245 -3.81 20.27 3.71
CA ASN A 245 -4.84 19.38 3.17
C ASN A 245 -4.70 19.26 1.66
N PHE A 246 -4.99 18.06 1.13
CA PHE A 246 -5.00 17.75 -0.29
C PHE A 246 -6.28 17.00 -0.63
N GLY A 247 -6.83 17.27 -1.85
CA GLY A 247 -8.06 16.66 -2.31
C GLY A 247 -9.33 17.24 -1.67
N GLU A 248 -10.47 16.88 -2.23
CA GLU A 248 -11.79 17.25 -1.73
C GLU A 248 -12.32 16.15 -0.82
N ASN A 249 -12.94 16.55 0.28
CA ASN A 249 -13.54 15.65 1.25
C ASN A 249 -15.05 15.79 1.21
N ASP A 250 -15.78 14.67 1.30
CA ASP A 250 -17.22 14.66 1.47
C ASP A 250 -17.59 14.46 2.97
N PRO A 251 -18.02 15.53 3.66
CA PRO A 251 -18.41 15.43 5.06
C PRO A 251 -19.63 14.53 5.30
N ASN A 252 -20.42 14.25 4.26
CA ASN A 252 -21.63 13.43 4.35
C ASN A 252 -21.38 11.96 4.02
N ALA A 253 -20.14 11.58 3.64
CA ALA A 253 -19.78 10.19 3.41
C ALA A 253 -20.05 9.33 4.65
N GLN A 254 -20.90 8.31 4.49
CA GLN A 254 -21.29 7.41 5.57
C GLN A 254 -20.53 6.09 5.46
N ALA A 255 -19.89 5.66 6.56
CA ALA A 255 -19.28 4.36 6.62
C ALA A 255 -20.34 3.26 6.63
N ASP A 256 -20.11 2.20 5.86
CA ASP A 256 -20.79 0.95 6.09
C ASP A 256 -20.10 0.19 7.23
N PHE A 257 -20.53 0.47 8.46
CA PHE A 257 -19.96 -0.11 9.67
C PHE A 257 -19.94 -1.64 9.63
N PHE A 258 -20.97 -2.28 9.06
CA PHE A 258 -21.00 -3.72 8.91
C PHE A 258 -19.93 -4.24 7.95
N SER A 259 -19.64 -3.51 6.86
CA SER A 259 -18.52 -3.86 5.96
C SER A 259 -17.15 -3.71 6.65
N VAL A 260 -17.01 -2.75 7.58
CA VAL A 260 -15.80 -2.64 8.41
C VAL A 260 -15.64 -3.89 9.29
N VAL A 261 -16.69 -4.31 9.98
CA VAL A 261 -16.67 -5.53 10.81
C VAL A 261 -16.33 -6.76 9.94
N LEU A 262 -16.96 -6.90 8.77
CA LEU A 262 -16.64 -7.99 7.85
C LEU A 262 -15.20 -7.95 7.35
N SER A 263 -14.62 -6.77 7.14
CA SER A 263 -13.21 -6.66 6.75
C SER A 263 -12.26 -7.09 7.87
N ILE A 264 -12.57 -6.75 9.12
CA ILE A 264 -11.80 -7.18 10.29
C ILE A 264 -11.80 -8.71 10.40
N PHE A 265 -12.97 -9.34 10.39
CA PHE A 265 -13.07 -10.79 10.50
C PHE A 265 -12.59 -11.51 9.24
N GLY A 266 -12.85 -10.95 8.06
CA GLY A 266 -12.42 -11.53 6.78
C GLY A 266 -10.91 -11.49 6.61
N PHE A 267 -10.34 -10.30 6.50
CA PHE A 267 -8.89 -10.14 6.31
C PHE A 267 -8.10 -10.53 7.56
N GLY A 268 -8.59 -10.12 8.74
CA GLY A 268 -7.97 -10.47 10.01
C GLY A 268 -7.98 -11.96 10.29
N GLY A 269 -9.12 -12.64 10.10
CA GLY A 269 -9.25 -14.10 10.27
C GLY A 269 -8.34 -14.87 9.31
N LEU A 270 -8.28 -14.45 8.04
CA LEU A 270 -7.41 -15.09 7.05
C LEU A 270 -5.93 -14.93 7.42
N MET A 271 -5.49 -13.70 7.72
CA MET A 271 -4.10 -13.42 8.09
C MET A 271 -3.71 -14.11 9.40
N PHE A 272 -4.61 -14.14 10.39
CA PHE A 272 -4.40 -14.85 11.65
C PHE A 272 -4.22 -16.35 11.42
N GLY A 273 -5.09 -16.97 10.61
CA GLY A 273 -4.98 -18.38 10.27
C GLY A 273 -3.65 -18.70 9.55
N PHE A 274 -3.24 -17.88 8.59
CA PHE A 274 -1.95 -18.05 7.92
C PHE A 274 -0.74 -17.83 8.84
N THR A 275 -0.82 -16.95 9.83
CA THR A 275 0.25 -16.80 10.83
C THR A 275 0.38 -18.06 11.70
N ASN A 276 -0.77 -18.66 12.09
CA ASN A 276 -0.77 -19.83 12.95
C ASN A 276 -0.41 -21.14 12.25
N ILE A 277 -0.47 -21.21 10.91
CA ILE A 277 -0.21 -22.44 10.15
C ILE A 277 1.21 -22.97 10.35
N GLN A 278 2.16 -22.11 10.73
CA GLN A 278 3.54 -22.49 11.03
C GLN A 278 3.67 -23.17 12.40
N SER A 279 2.73 -22.94 13.32
CA SER A 279 2.76 -23.47 14.69
C SER A 279 1.79 -24.62 14.90
N PHE A 280 0.69 -24.66 14.13
CA PHE A 280 -0.39 -25.65 14.28
C PHE A 280 -0.82 -26.20 12.93
N PRO A 281 -1.12 -27.51 12.82
CA PRO A 281 -1.64 -28.10 11.58
C PRO A 281 -2.89 -27.39 11.07
N LEU A 282 -3.15 -27.48 9.78
CA LEU A 282 -4.30 -26.84 9.13
C LEU A 282 -5.66 -27.23 9.75
N ILE A 283 -5.76 -28.48 10.24
CA ILE A 283 -6.98 -29.04 10.86
C ILE A 283 -7.15 -28.55 12.31
N HIS A 284 -6.10 -27.97 12.92
CA HIS A 284 -6.17 -27.49 14.29
C HIS A 284 -7.13 -26.30 14.41
N PRO A 285 -7.99 -26.21 15.45
CA PRO A 285 -8.97 -25.11 15.59
C PRO A 285 -8.35 -23.71 15.55
N MET A 286 -7.12 -23.53 16.03
CA MET A 286 -6.41 -22.24 16.03
C MET A 286 -5.98 -21.78 14.63
N THR A 287 -5.93 -22.68 13.66
CA THR A 287 -5.58 -22.39 12.26
C THR A 287 -6.81 -22.49 11.35
N GLY A 288 -7.50 -23.62 11.37
CA GLY A 288 -8.59 -23.90 10.44
C GLY A 288 -9.82 -23.03 10.65
N LEU A 289 -10.23 -22.80 11.91
CA LEU A 289 -11.41 -21.98 12.20
C LEU A 289 -11.23 -20.50 11.80
N PRO A 290 -10.13 -19.82 12.15
CA PRO A 290 -9.89 -18.45 11.68
C PRO A 290 -9.77 -18.34 10.16
N MET A 291 -9.13 -19.32 9.50
CA MET A 291 -9.08 -19.34 8.03
C MET A 291 -10.46 -19.48 7.40
N LEU A 292 -11.30 -20.37 7.94
CA LEU A 292 -12.68 -20.54 7.45
C LEU A 292 -13.50 -19.27 7.65
N ILE A 293 -13.45 -18.67 8.85
CA ILE A 293 -14.09 -17.38 9.14
C ILE A 293 -13.55 -16.30 8.20
N GLY A 294 -12.24 -16.28 7.94
CA GLY A 294 -11.58 -15.35 7.04
C GLY A 294 -12.09 -15.47 5.62
N VAL A 295 -12.10 -16.68 5.06
CA VAL A 295 -12.58 -16.95 3.69
C VAL A 295 -14.06 -16.60 3.56
N LEU A 296 -14.93 -17.07 4.46
CA LEU A 296 -16.35 -16.77 4.44
C LEU A 296 -16.61 -15.27 4.63
N GLY A 297 -15.86 -14.62 5.53
CA GLY A 297 -15.93 -13.18 5.77
C GLY A 297 -15.56 -12.37 4.53
N ILE A 298 -14.48 -12.75 3.81
CA ILE A 298 -14.06 -12.10 2.55
C ILE A 298 -15.11 -12.31 1.46
N ILE A 299 -15.62 -13.53 1.28
CA ILE A 299 -16.67 -13.82 0.28
C ILE A 299 -17.89 -12.93 0.56
N TRP A 300 -18.34 -12.88 1.81
CA TRP A 300 -19.49 -12.06 2.19
C TRP A 300 -19.19 -10.56 2.03
N PHE A 301 -17.99 -10.11 2.42
CA PHE A 301 -17.53 -8.75 2.20
C PHE A 301 -17.60 -8.37 0.72
N VAL A 302 -16.99 -9.17 -0.16
CA VAL A 302 -16.99 -8.92 -1.62
C VAL A 302 -18.42 -8.88 -2.18
N MET A 303 -19.26 -9.88 -1.84
CA MET A 303 -20.66 -9.91 -2.28
C MET A 303 -21.42 -8.65 -1.83
N ARG A 304 -21.17 -8.19 -0.61
CA ARG A 304 -21.79 -6.98 -0.07
C ARG A 304 -21.31 -5.72 -0.79
N GLN A 305 -20.00 -5.60 -1.06
CA GLN A 305 -19.46 -4.46 -1.82
C GLN A 305 -20.09 -4.39 -3.23
N VAL A 306 -20.12 -5.53 -3.94
CA VAL A 306 -20.73 -5.60 -5.28
C VAL A 306 -22.23 -5.26 -5.27
N ARG A 307 -22.98 -5.80 -4.28
CA ARG A 307 -24.41 -5.45 -4.15
C ARG A 307 -24.63 -3.96 -3.89
N ARG A 308 -23.82 -3.34 -3.03
CA ARG A 308 -23.92 -1.90 -2.73
C ARG A 308 -23.54 -1.05 -3.95
N GLN A 309 -22.50 -1.46 -4.67
CA GLN A 309 -22.11 -0.77 -5.90
C GLN A 309 -23.26 -0.78 -6.92
N ARG A 310 -23.88 -1.95 -7.15
CA ARG A 310 -25.04 -2.08 -8.06
C ARG A 310 -26.24 -1.25 -7.60
N ALA A 311 -26.52 -1.24 -6.27
CA ALA A 311 -27.60 -0.43 -5.71
C ALA A 311 -27.38 1.07 -5.92
N ARG A 312 -26.12 1.54 -5.86
CA ARG A 312 -25.74 2.92 -6.14
C ARG A 312 -25.93 3.26 -7.63
N GLU A 313 -25.47 2.39 -8.52
CA GLU A 313 -25.62 2.56 -9.97
C GLU A 313 -27.10 2.57 -10.39
N ALA A 314 -27.94 1.82 -9.67
CA ALA A 314 -29.40 1.81 -9.86
C ALA A 314 -30.13 2.99 -9.17
N GLY A 315 -29.42 3.90 -8.49
CA GLY A 315 -30.00 5.04 -7.78
C GLY A 315 -30.81 4.68 -6.51
N THR A 316 -30.79 3.43 -6.06
CA THR A 316 -31.57 2.92 -4.92
C THR A 316 -30.79 2.91 -3.60
N GLY A 317 -29.47 3.12 -3.62
CA GLY A 317 -28.59 3.04 -2.46
C GLY A 317 -28.02 4.38 -2.02
N THR A 318 -28.14 4.70 -0.72
CA THR A 318 -27.59 5.94 -0.11
C THR A 318 -26.19 5.79 0.45
N LYS A 319 -25.76 4.55 0.77
CA LYS A 319 -24.44 4.27 1.38
C LYS A 319 -23.44 3.77 0.36
N GLU A 320 -22.28 4.39 0.34
CA GLU A 320 -21.18 4.00 -0.54
C GLU A 320 -20.53 2.68 -0.09
N PRO A 321 -19.99 1.86 -1.02
CA PRO A 321 -19.19 0.70 -0.66
C PRO A 321 -17.91 1.15 0.05
N LEU A 322 -17.46 0.37 1.05
CA LEU A 322 -16.20 0.64 1.75
C LEU A 322 -15.01 0.55 0.78
N LEU A 323 -15.05 -0.46 -0.08
CA LEU A 323 -14.06 -0.70 -1.13
C LEU A 323 -14.79 -0.73 -2.48
N ASN A 324 -14.49 0.20 -3.36
CA ASN A 324 -15.06 0.19 -4.71
C ASN A 324 -14.32 -0.84 -5.56
N LEU A 325 -14.88 -2.04 -5.68
CA LEU A 325 -14.31 -3.13 -6.47
C LEU A 325 -14.52 -2.94 -7.99
N HIS A 326 -15.29 -1.94 -8.42
CA HIS A 326 -15.46 -1.62 -9.85
C HIS A 326 -14.14 -1.30 -10.54
N VAL A 327 -13.17 -0.76 -9.78
CA VAL A 327 -11.80 -0.51 -10.29
C VAL A 327 -11.15 -1.75 -10.89
N LEU A 328 -11.54 -2.97 -10.46
CA LEU A 328 -11.08 -4.24 -11.02
C LEU A 328 -11.64 -4.52 -12.43
N ALA A 329 -12.67 -3.82 -12.87
CA ALA A 329 -13.14 -3.89 -14.26
C ALA A 329 -12.14 -3.25 -15.24
N ASN A 330 -11.27 -2.34 -14.76
CA ASN A 330 -10.21 -1.78 -15.56
C ASN A 330 -9.09 -2.82 -15.74
N ARG A 331 -8.91 -3.28 -16.98
CA ARG A 331 -7.92 -4.33 -17.30
C ARG A 331 -6.50 -3.95 -16.93
N GLY A 332 -6.10 -2.69 -17.17
CA GLY A 332 -4.74 -2.22 -16.83
C GLY A 332 -4.51 -2.25 -15.32
N PHE A 333 -5.47 -1.74 -14.56
CA PHE A 333 -5.43 -1.75 -13.10
C PHE A 333 -5.35 -3.18 -12.54
N THR A 334 -6.20 -4.10 -13.05
CA THR A 334 -6.22 -5.50 -12.58
C THR A 334 -4.92 -6.23 -12.89
N VAL A 335 -4.36 -6.07 -14.10
CA VAL A 335 -3.06 -6.65 -14.47
C VAL A 335 -1.95 -6.13 -13.54
N GLY A 336 -1.91 -4.81 -13.28
CA GLY A 336 -0.91 -4.22 -12.38
C GLY A 336 -1.05 -4.70 -10.93
N THR A 337 -2.28 -4.78 -10.42
CA THR A 337 -2.57 -5.28 -9.08
C THR A 337 -2.20 -6.76 -8.92
N CYS A 338 -2.55 -7.61 -9.90
CA CYS A 338 -2.16 -9.02 -9.91
C CYS A 338 -0.62 -9.18 -9.96
N THR A 339 0.05 -8.42 -10.82
CA THR A 339 1.52 -8.44 -10.93
C THR A 339 2.18 -8.05 -9.61
N ALA A 340 1.72 -6.96 -8.97
CA ALA A 340 2.24 -6.51 -7.69
C ALA A 340 1.98 -7.52 -6.57
N SER A 341 0.82 -8.19 -6.58
CA SER A 341 0.45 -9.22 -5.59
C SER A 341 1.33 -10.47 -5.73
N ILE A 342 1.55 -10.97 -6.96
CA ILE A 342 2.45 -12.12 -7.22
C ILE A 342 3.88 -11.78 -6.79
N ALA A 343 4.36 -10.58 -7.12
CA ALA A 343 5.68 -10.12 -6.72
C ALA A 343 5.82 -10.10 -5.18
N PHE A 344 4.81 -9.63 -4.47
CA PHE A 344 4.81 -9.57 -3.01
C PHE A 344 4.69 -10.94 -2.35
N PHE A 345 3.91 -11.85 -2.93
CA PHE A 345 3.84 -13.25 -2.51
C PHE A 345 5.21 -13.94 -2.61
N ALA A 346 5.88 -13.82 -3.77
CA ALA A 346 7.21 -14.38 -3.97
C ALA A 346 8.29 -13.71 -3.09
N PHE A 347 8.13 -12.41 -2.77
CA PHE A 347 9.05 -11.66 -1.93
C PHE A 347 9.02 -12.10 -0.46
N SER A 348 7.82 -12.32 0.09
CA SER A 348 7.65 -12.57 1.53
C SER A 348 8.33 -13.86 2.02
N SER A 349 8.40 -14.89 1.18
CA SER A 349 9.03 -16.16 1.53
C SER A 349 10.54 -16.05 1.77
N ILE A 350 11.22 -15.19 1.02
CA ILE A 350 12.69 -15.06 1.11
C ILE A 350 13.13 -14.44 2.43
N LEU A 351 12.29 -13.60 3.01
CA LEU A 351 12.56 -13.03 4.34
C LEU A 351 12.64 -14.10 5.44
N VAL A 352 12.04 -15.27 5.22
CA VAL A 352 12.06 -16.39 6.14
C VAL A 352 13.09 -17.44 5.69
N VAL A 353 13.05 -17.85 4.43
CA VAL A 353 13.83 -18.99 3.91
C VAL A 353 15.33 -18.70 3.85
N MET A 354 15.74 -17.48 3.49
CA MET A 354 17.18 -17.18 3.38
C MET A 354 17.90 -17.07 4.72
N PRO A 355 17.36 -16.41 5.75
CA PRO A 355 17.95 -16.46 7.08
C PRO A 355 18.08 -17.90 7.61
N LEU A 356 17.08 -18.78 7.38
CA LEU A 356 17.15 -20.19 7.76
C LEU A 356 18.34 -20.90 7.09
N TYR A 357 18.51 -20.76 5.77
CA TYR A 357 19.66 -21.30 5.05
C TYR A 357 20.98 -20.79 5.60
N ILE A 358 21.12 -19.46 5.76
CA ILE A 358 22.40 -18.85 6.18
C ILE A 358 22.76 -19.23 7.61
N GLN A 359 21.78 -19.22 8.53
CA GLN A 359 22.03 -19.43 9.95
C GLN A 359 22.01 -20.91 10.32
N ASN A 360 20.96 -21.65 9.96
CA ASN A 360 20.76 -23.02 10.41
C ASN A 360 21.56 -24.02 9.56
N ASP A 361 21.54 -23.89 8.21
CA ASP A 361 22.19 -24.88 7.35
C ASP A 361 23.67 -24.57 7.09
N ARG A 362 24.06 -23.29 7.18
CA ARG A 362 25.45 -22.85 6.92
C ARG A 362 26.18 -22.39 8.19
N GLY A 363 25.50 -22.29 9.35
CA GLY A 363 26.10 -21.99 10.64
C GLY A 363 26.63 -20.56 10.81
N TYR A 364 26.21 -19.60 9.96
CA TYR A 364 26.63 -18.21 10.09
C TYR A 364 25.79 -17.48 11.17
N SER A 365 26.37 -16.46 11.78
CA SER A 365 25.67 -15.62 12.76
C SER A 365 24.52 -14.82 12.15
N ALA A 366 23.57 -14.40 12.97
CA ALA A 366 22.47 -13.52 12.55
C ALA A 366 22.99 -12.20 11.96
N THR A 367 24.07 -11.63 12.53
CA THR A 367 24.74 -10.43 12.00
C THR A 367 25.27 -10.66 10.60
N MET A 368 25.92 -11.80 10.35
CA MET A 368 26.44 -12.15 9.02
C MET A 368 25.31 -12.38 8.02
N SER A 369 24.20 -13.00 8.44
CA SER A 369 23.00 -13.15 7.64
C SER A 369 22.44 -11.78 7.20
N GLY A 370 22.36 -10.82 8.12
CA GLY A 370 21.96 -9.45 7.80
C GLY A 370 22.90 -8.77 6.81
N LEU A 371 24.21 -8.95 6.97
CA LEU A 371 25.23 -8.36 6.07
C LEU A 371 25.15 -8.96 4.65
N ILE A 372 24.90 -10.26 4.53
CA ILE A 372 24.71 -10.94 3.24
C ILE A 372 23.45 -10.43 2.51
N MET A 373 22.39 -10.10 3.25
CA MET A 373 21.13 -9.62 2.70
C MET A 373 21.13 -8.10 2.40
N LEU A 374 22.03 -7.33 3.02
CA LEU A 374 22.08 -5.87 2.94
C LEU A 374 22.26 -5.31 1.50
N PRO A 375 23.17 -5.86 0.65
CA PRO A 375 23.32 -5.38 -0.72
C PRO A 375 22.00 -5.45 -1.52
N GLY A 376 21.18 -6.47 -1.26
CA GLY A 376 19.86 -6.59 -1.87
C GLY A 376 18.93 -5.42 -1.51
N ALA A 377 18.86 -5.05 -0.23
CA ALA A 377 18.04 -3.92 0.22
C ALA A 377 18.48 -2.60 -0.45
N LEU A 378 19.79 -2.37 -0.56
CA LEU A 378 20.33 -1.20 -1.26
C LEU A 378 20.01 -1.24 -2.76
N GLY A 379 20.15 -2.41 -3.39
CA GLY A 379 19.79 -2.62 -4.79
C GLY A 379 18.33 -2.29 -5.07
N MET A 380 17.41 -2.74 -4.21
CA MET A 380 15.99 -2.42 -4.29
C MET A 380 15.72 -0.92 -4.17
N ALA A 381 16.36 -0.25 -3.23
CA ALA A 381 16.21 1.18 -3.00
C ALA A 381 16.60 2.00 -4.24
N ILE A 382 17.77 1.71 -4.80
CA ILE A 382 18.28 2.34 -6.02
C ILE A 382 17.37 2.04 -7.21
N ALA A 383 16.95 0.78 -7.36
CA ALA A 383 16.10 0.34 -8.47
C ALA A 383 14.70 0.97 -8.43
N GLN A 384 14.12 1.21 -7.25
CA GLN A 384 12.83 1.91 -7.13
C GLN A 384 12.91 3.36 -7.64
N PHE A 385 13.99 4.07 -7.29
CA PHE A 385 14.19 5.43 -7.76
C PHE A 385 14.39 5.52 -9.27
N PHE A 386 15.29 4.71 -9.82
CA PHE A 386 15.52 4.68 -11.27
C PHE A 386 14.31 4.11 -12.03
N GLY A 387 13.64 3.10 -11.48
CA GLY A 387 12.43 2.51 -12.04
C GLY A 387 11.29 3.52 -12.19
N GLY A 388 11.10 4.39 -11.19
CA GLY A 388 10.16 5.50 -11.28
C GLY A 388 10.48 6.47 -12.41
N LYS A 389 11.74 6.89 -12.55
CA LYS A 389 12.18 7.75 -13.66
C LYS A 389 12.06 7.06 -15.03
N MET A 390 12.38 5.78 -15.09
CA MET A 390 12.25 5.00 -16.32
C MET A 390 10.79 4.81 -16.72
N LEU A 391 9.87 4.65 -15.75
CA LEU A 391 8.44 4.61 -16.00
C LEU A 391 7.96 5.87 -16.71
N ASP A 392 8.34 7.04 -16.20
CA ASP A 392 7.92 8.34 -16.77
C ASP A 392 8.52 8.56 -18.17
N ARG A 393 9.73 8.05 -18.44
CA ARG A 393 10.43 8.26 -19.71
C ARG A 393 10.11 7.22 -20.80
N PHE A 394 10.07 5.95 -20.43
CA PHE A 394 9.97 4.83 -21.38
C PHE A 394 8.62 4.11 -21.33
N GLY A 395 7.78 4.45 -20.34
CA GLY A 395 6.50 3.79 -20.09
C GLY A 395 6.63 2.51 -19.28
N ALA A 396 5.47 1.93 -18.91
CA ALA A 396 5.41 0.83 -17.96
C ALA A 396 5.92 -0.50 -18.51
N ARG A 397 5.65 -0.78 -19.80
CA ARG A 397 5.92 -2.10 -20.40
C ARG A 397 7.41 -2.49 -20.38
N PRO A 398 8.35 -1.69 -20.90
CA PRO A 398 9.77 -2.07 -20.90
C PRO A 398 10.34 -2.15 -19.48
N VAL A 399 9.92 -1.27 -18.57
CA VAL A 399 10.38 -1.26 -17.17
C VAL A 399 9.90 -2.50 -16.43
N ALA A 400 8.62 -2.87 -16.62
CA ALA A 400 8.03 -4.04 -15.98
C ALA A 400 8.63 -5.35 -16.52
N ILE A 401 8.88 -5.46 -17.84
CA ILE A 401 9.54 -6.62 -18.45
C ILE A 401 10.96 -6.74 -17.90
N LEU A 402 11.74 -5.66 -17.90
CA LEU A 402 13.10 -5.65 -17.34
C LEU A 402 13.07 -6.09 -15.87
N GLY A 403 12.24 -5.46 -15.05
CA GLY A 403 12.14 -5.76 -13.61
C GLY A 403 11.73 -7.19 -13.34
N SER A 404 10.67 -7.68 -13.99
CA SER A 404 10.18 -9.06 -13.80
C SER A 404 11.18 -10.11 -14.30
N SER A 405 11.88 -9.85 -15.39
CA SER A 405 12.94 -10.75 -15.91
C SER A 405 14.14 -10.81 -14.97
N VAL A 406 14.63 -9.67 -14.50
CA VAL A 406 15.75 -9.59 -13.53
C VAL A 406 15.36 -10.26 -12.20
N LEU A 407 14.12 -10.06 -11.73
CA LEU A 407 13.59 -10.72 -10.53
C LEU A 407 13.59 -12.25 -10.71
N THR A 408 13.14 -12.72 -11.86
CA THR A 408 13.10 -14.16 -12.21
C THR A 408 14.50 -14.75 -12.25
N ILE A 409 15.45 -14.10 -12.96
CA ILE A 409 16.85 -14.54 -13.05
C ILE A 409 17.49 -14.63 -11.67
N GLY A 410 17.34 -13.59 -10.84
CA GLY A 410 17.88 -13.59 -9.48
C GLY A 410 17.28 -14.69 -8.60
N THR A 411 15.98 -14.97 -8.74
CA THR A 411 15.29 -16.02 -7.98
C THR A 411 15.74 -17.42 -8.41
N PHE A 412 15.86 -17.69 -9.71
CA PHE A 412 16.42 -18.96 -10.20
C PHE A 412 17.91 -19.11 -9.87
N GLY A 413 18.70 -18.02 -9.95
CA GLY A 413 20.09 -18.02 -9.50
C GLY A 413 20.26 -18.42 -8.04
N MET A 414 19.34 -17.94 -7.17
CA MET A 414 19.31 -18.39 -5.77
C MET A 414 18.96 -19.86 -5.62
N SER A 415 18.18 -20.46 -6.50
CA SER A 415 17.83 -21.90 -6.44
C SER A 415 19.02 -22.85 -6.69
N LEU A 416 20.17 -22.31 -7.12
CA LEU A 416 21.40 -23.08 -7.37
C LEU A 416 22.30 -23.18 -6.12
N ILE A 417 21.86 -22.71 -4.96
CA ILE A 417 22.60 -22.84 -3.69
C ILE A 417 22.78 -24.31 -3.31
N SER A 418 23.90 -24.61 -2.66
CA SER A 418 24.24 -25.95 -2.13
C SER A 418 24.91 -25.84 -0.77
N ALA A 419 25.19 -26.97 -0.10
CA ALA A 419 25.91 -27.00 1.15
C ALA A 419 27.34 -26.41 1.03
N THR A 420 27.94 -26.45 -0.15
CA THR A 420 29.32 -26.00 -0.42
C THR A 420 29.39 -24.69 -1.23
N SER A 421 28.22 -24.10 -1.60
CA SER A 421 28.21 -22.86 -2.37
C SER A 421 28.93 -21.73 -1.63
N TRP A 422 29.65 -20.90 -2.40
CA TRP A 422 30.21 -19.66 -1.87
C TRP A 422 29.09 -18.76 -1.33
N ILE A 423 29.17 -18.39 -0.07
CA ILE A 423 28.05 -17.71 0.62
C ILE A 423 27.66 -16.37 -0.02
N TRP A 424 28.64 -15.65 -0.59
CA TRP A 424 28.38 -14.38 -1.30
C TRP A 424 27.61 -14.56 -2.61
N TRP A 425 27.47 -15.81 -3.12
CA TRP A 425 26.56 -16.12 -4.21
C TRP A 425 25.11 -15.75 -3.86
N VAL A 426 24.69 -16.03 -2.61
CA VAL A 426 23.38 -15.64 -2.11
C VAL A 426 23.24 -14.11 -2.14
N SER A 427 24.28 -13.37 -1.71
CA SER A 427 24.27 -11.91 -1.73
C SER A 427 24.15 -11.34 -3.16
N ILE A 428 24.88 -11.90 -4.12
CA ILE A 428 24.82 -11.49 -5.53
C ILE A 428 23.43 -11.75 -6.10
N CYS A 429 22.90 -12.97 -5.93
CA CYS A 429 21.58 -13.33 -6.43
C CYS A 429 20.47 -12.50 -5.75
N GLN A 430 20.61 -12.23 -4.44
CA GLN A 430 19.70 -11.36 -3.72
C GLN A 430 19.75 -9.92 -4.23
N PHE A 431 20.93 -9.40 -4.53
CA PHE A 431 21.10 -8.07 -5.13
C PHE A 431 20.40 -7.98 -6.48
N VAL A 432 20.65 -8.93 -7.39
CA VAL A 432 20.01 -8.99 -8.72
C VAL A 432 18.48 -9.08 -8.56
N ARG A 433 18.01 -9.99 -7.70
CA ARG A 433 16.60 -10.20 -7.44
C ARG A 433 15.91 -8.94 -6.91
N GLN A 434 16.52 -8.27 -5.96
CA GLN A 434 15.96 -7.06 -5.33
C GLN A 434 15.96 -5.85 -6.27
N ILE A 435 16.93 -5.74 -7.16
CA ILE A 435 16.88 -4.78 -8.29
C ILE A 435 15.63 -5.04 -9.13
N GLY A 436 15.39 -6.31 -9.52
CA GLY A 436 14.19 -6.69 -10.26
C GLY A 436 12.90 -6.30 -9.51
N MET A 437 12.84 -6.57 -8.20
CA MET A 437 11.71 -6.19 -7.34
C MET A 437 11.47 -4.68 -7.31
N GLY A 438 12.54 -3.89 -7.23
CA GLY A 438 12.47 -2.43 -7.25
C GLY A 438 11.91 -1.88 -8.56
N PHE A 439 12.28 -2.46 -9.70
CA PHE A 439 11.75 -2.11 -11.03
C PHE A 439 10.31 -2.60 -11.25
N VAL A 440 9.82 -3.60 -10.50
CA VAL A 440 8.43 -4.05 -10.59
C VAL A 440 7.54 -3.27 -9.65
N LEU A 441 7.87 -3.20 -8.36
CA LEU A 441 6.92 -2.85 -7.30
C LEU A 441 6.37 -1.43 -7.47
N MET A 442 7.24 -0.41 -7.51
CA MET A 442 6.80 0.98 -7.62
C MET A 442 6.29 1.34 -9.02
N PRO A 443 7.00 1.03 -10.11
CA PRO A 443 6.53 1.37 -11.46
C PRO A 443 5.18 0.72 -11.80
N ILE A 444 4.99 -0.57 -11.50
CA ILE A 444 3.74 -1.27 -11.81
C ILE A 444 2.58 -0.76 -10.96
N THR A 445 2.79 -0.51 -9.67
CA THR A 445 1.76 0.05 -8.80
C THR A 445 1.36 1.46 -9.27
N THR A 446 2.34 2.29 -9.65
CA THR A 446 2.08 3.63 -10.17
C THR A 446 1.33 3.56 -11.50
N TRP A 447 1.76 2.70 -12.42
CA TRP A 447 1.08 2.50 -13.70
C TRP A 447 -0.35 1.99 -13.53
N SER A 448 -0.58 1.02 -12.64
CA SER A 448 -1.92 0.48 -12.41
C SER A 448 -2.89 1.56 -11.92
N LEU A 449 -2.45 2.42 -11.00
CA LEU A 449 -3.26 3.54 -10.51
C LEU A 449 -3.44 4.65 -11.57
N ASN A 450 -2.46 4.84 -12.46
CA ASN A 450 -2.60 5.76 -13.60
C ASN A 450 -3.62 5.29 -14.65
N CYS A 451 -4.02 4.01 -14.63
CA CYS A 451 -5.09 3.48 -15.48
C CYS A 451 -6.49 3.86 -15.00
N LEU A 452 -6.63 4.37 -13.76
CA LEU A 452 -7.89 4.76 -13.14
C LEU A 452 -8.18 6.26 -13.33
N GLU A 453 -9.45 6.63 -13.20
CA GLU A 453 -9.87 8.02 -13.09
C GLU A 453 -9.43 8.63 -11.75
N GLU A 454 -9.33 9.96 -11.66
CA GLU A 454 -8.76 10.61 -10.46
C GLU A 454 -9.57 10.37 -9.19
N ASP A 455 -10.87 10.27 -9.29
CA ASP A 455 -11.81 9.95 -8.20
C ASP A 455 -11.73 8.48 -7.75
N GLU A 456 -11.28 7.58 -8.63
CA GLU A 456 -11.11 6.15 -8.34
C GLU A 456 -9.74 5.81 -7.73
N VAL A 457 -8.74 6.70 -7.79
CA VAL A 457 -7.36 6.43 -7.32
C VAL A 457 -7.33 6.03 -5.85
N SER A 458 -8.16 6.65 -5.00
CA SER A 458 -8.26 6.30 -3.58
C SER A 458 -8.73 4.86 -3.38
N ALA A 459 -9.78 4.46 -4.11
CA ALA A 459 -10.30 3.09 -4.09
C ALA A 459 -9.28 2.10 -4.67
N GLY A 460 -8.65 2.45 -5.79
CA GLY A 460 -7.59 1.64 -6.41
C GLY A 460 -6.39 1.43 -5.49
N SER A 461 -5.93 2.48 -4.82
CA SER A 461 -4.86 2.37 -3.82
C SER A 461 -5.21 1.39 -2.70
N ALA A 462 -6.42 1.49 -2.13
CA ALA A 462 -6.88 0.57 -1.10
C ALA A 462 -6.97 -0.88 -1.60
N VAL A 463 -7.53 -1.11 -2.79
CA VAL A 463 -7.64 -2.45 -3.39
C VAL A 463 -6.27 -3.07 -3.64
N THR A 464 -5.35 -2.33 -4.29
CA THR A 464 -3.99 -2.83 -4.57
C THR A 464 -3.22 -3.13 -3.30
N ASN A 465 -3.26 -2.24 -2.31
CA ASN A 465 -2.54 -2.46 -1.05
C ASN A 465 -3.15 -3.61 -0.24
N THR A 466 -4.47 -3.78 -0.22
CA THR A 466 -5.13 -4.93 0.41
C THR A 466 -4.72 -6.24 -0.27
N ALA A 467 -4.76 -6.31 -1.61
CA ALA A 467 -4.36 -7.49 -2.38
C ALA A 467 -2.88 -7.86 -2.12
N ARG A 468 -1.99 -6.87 -2.07
CA ARG A 468 -0.57 -7.08 -1.75
C ARG A 468 -0.36 -7.58 -0.32
N GLN A 469 -1.06 -7.03 0.67
CA GLN A 469 -0.95 -7.48 2.07
C GLN A 469 -1.42 -8.92 2.23
N ILE A 470 -2.54 -9.29 1.61
CA ILE A 470 -3.02 -10.68 1.61
C ILE A 470 -1.99 -11.60 0.95
N ALA A 471 -1.50 -11.22 -0.24
CA ALA A 471 -0.51 -12.01 -0.97
C ALA A 471 0.79 -12.19 -0.16
N GLY A 472 1.27 -11.13 0.51
CA GLY A 472 2.43 -11.18 1.39
C GLY A 472 2.23 -12.07 2.62
N ALA A 473 1.07 -11.96 3.27
CA ALA A 473 0.72 -12.76 4.44
C ALA A 473 0.59 -14.26 4.10
N MET A 474 0.13 -14.59 2.89
CA MET A 474 0.01 -15.98 2.41
C MET A 474 1.33 -16.55 1.89
N GLY A 475 2.18 -15.72 1.30
CA GLY A 475 3.35 -16.16 0.56
C GLY A 475 4.38 -16.90 1.44
N ALA A 476 4.74 -16.34 2.58
CA ALA A 476 5.71 -16.95 3.48
C ALA A 476 5.23 -18.30 4.03
N PRO A 477 4.03 -18.42 4.67
CA PRO A 477 3.56 -19.70 5.17
C PRO A 477 3.40 -20.78 4.10
N VAL A 478 2.81 -20.44 2.96
CA VAL A 478 2.58 -21.40 1.87
C VAL A 478 3.91 -21.96 1.34
N LEU A 479 4.88 -21.09 1.12
CA LEU A 479 6.18 -21.52 0.58
C LEU A 479 7.02 -22.23 1.63
N VAL A 480 6.89 -21.91 2.93
CA VAL A 480 7.54 -22.67 4.01
C VAL A 480 6.95 -24.09 4.13
N ILE A 481 5.62 -24.26 4.05
CA ILE A 481 5.00 -25.58 4.04
C ILE A 481 5.48 -26.41 2.85
N LEU A 482 5.58 -25.81 1.67
CA LEU A 482 6.16 -26.48 0.51
C LEU A 482 7.63 -26.87 0.77
N MET A 483 8.42 -25.99 1.38
CA MET A 483 9.81 -26.30 1.77
C MET A 483 9.88 -27.51 2.68
N GLU A 484 9.08 -27.53 3.74
CA GLU A 484 9.04 -28.63 4.70
C GLU A 484 8.60 -29.94 4.04
N THR A 485 7.62 -29.87 3.12
CA THR A 485 7.15 -31.04 2.36
C THR A 485 8.27 -31.61 1.49
N PHE A 486 8.97 -30.77 0.72
CA PHE A 486 10.11 -31.22 -0.10
C PHE A 486 11.27 -31.72 0.75
N THR A 487 11.54 -31.08 1.90
CA THR A 487 12.53 -31.50 2.89
C THR A 487 12.21 -32.88 3.43
N ALA A 488 10.97 -33.12 3.86
CA ALA A 488 10.52 -34.41 4.40
C ALA A 488 10.61 -35.53 3.36
N MET A 489 10.17 -35.25 2.12
CA MET A 489 10.29 -36.20 1.01
C MET A 489 11.76 -36.58 0.75
N ARG A 490 12.66 -35.61 0.72
CA ARG A 490 14.08 -35.85 0.49
C ARG A 490 14.76 -36.56 1.64
N HIS A 491 14.43 -36.17 2.89
CA HIS A 491 14.96 -36.80 4.10
C HIS A 491 14.58 -38.27 4.18
N ALA A 492 13.32 -38.60 3.88
CA ALA A 492 12.86 -39.98 3.79
C ALA A 492 13.61 -40.79 2.70
N ALA A 493 13.85 -40.17 1.51
CA ALA A 493 14.60 -40.79 0.43
C ALA A 493 16.09 -41.02 0.73
N LEU A 494 16.66 -40.25 1.68
CA LEU A 494 18.06 -40.37 2.13
C LEU A 494 18.23 -41.30 3.35
N GLY A 495 17.18 -42.00 3.78
CA GLY A 495 17.23 -42.95 4.88
C GLY A 495 17.03 -42.35 6.28
N GLY A 496 16.64 -41.09 6.41
CA GLY A 496 16.19 -40.46 7.66
C GLY A 496 17.28 -40.20 8.72
N GLY A 497 18.56 -40.26 8.34
CA GLY A 497 19.69 -40.05 9.29
C GLY A 497 19.88 -38.56 9.64
N ALA A 498 20.37 -38.29 10.86
CA ALA A 498 20.66 -36.91 11.28
C ALA A 498 21.68 -36.18 10.39
N GLU A 499 22.63 -36.88 9.82
CA GLU A 499 23.65 -36.35 8.89
C GLU A 499 23.05 -35.87 7.56
N THR A 500 21.88 -36.41 7.16
CA THR A 500 21.22 -36.06 5.90
C THR A 500 20.21 -34.92 6.05
N ALA A 501 19.92 -34.52 7.28
CA ALA A 501 18.90 -33.50 7.57
C ALA A 501 19.21 -32.14 6.92
N ALA A 502 20.45 -31.65 7.03
CA ALA A 502 20.88 -30.39 6.40
C ALA A 502 20.79 -30.44 4.86
N LEU A 503 21.18 -31.55 4.25
CA LEU A 503 21.09 -31.75 2.80
C LEU A 503 19.63 -31.79 2.34
N ALA A 504 18.76 -32.43 3.10
CA ALA A 504 17.34 -32.48 2.80
C ALA A 504 16.70 -31.09 2.91
N ASN A 505 17.08 -30.30 3.91
CA ASN A 505 16.60 -28.94 4.11
C ASN A 505 17.02 -28.01 2.95
N ILE A 506 18.28 -28.04 2.55
CA ILE A 506 18.79 -27.29 1.39
C ILE A 506 18.02 -27.68 0.12
N PHE A 507 17.72 -28.96 -0.07
CA PHE A 507 16.90 -29.42 -1.22
C PHE A 507 15.49 -28.81 -1.17
N GLY A 508 14.84 -28.79 0.00
CA GLY A 508 13.54 -28.13 0.19
C GLY A 508 13.58 -26.65 -0.18
N ILE A 509 14.62 -25.94 0.28
CA ILE A 509 14.87 -24.53 -0.04
C ILE A 509 15.07 -24.32 -1.54
N GLN A 510 15.87 -25.16 -2.22
CA GLN A 510 16.06 -25.08 -3.66
C GLN A 510 14.74 -25.19 -4.43
N TRP A 511 13.89 -26.16 -4.06
CA TRP A 511 12.60 -26.35 -4.72
C TRP A 511 11.63 -25.20 -4.49
N VAL A 512 11.57 -24.65 -3.28
CA VAL A 512 10.75 -23.47 -3.00
C VAL A 512 11.21 -22.26 -3.81
N LEU A 513 12.52 -22.08 -3.97
CA LEU A 513 13.06 -21.02 -4.82
C LEU A 513 12.73 -21.24 -6.30
N ARG A 514 12.72 -22.50 -6.79
CA ARG A 514 12.26 -22.84 -8.14
C ARG A 514 10.78 -22.56 -8.34
N VAL A 515 9.94 -22.94 -7.37
CA VAL A 515 8.50 -22.62 -7.40
C VAL A 515 8.28 -21.10 -7.40
N SER A 516 9.00 -20.37 -6.54
CA SER A 516 8.97 -18.90 -6.54
C SER A 516 9.46 -18.32 -7.88
N GLY A 517 10.49 -18.91 -8.49
CA GLY A 517 10.98 -18.54 -9.82
C GLY A 517 9.95 -18.79 -10.93
N LEU A 518 9.20 -19.88 -10.86
CA LEU A 518 8.10 -20.15 -11.80
C LEU A 518 6.95 -19.15 -11.63
N LEU A 519 6.61 -18.74 -10.41
CA LEU A 519 5.65 -17.65 -10.17
C LEU A 519 6.14 -16.33 -10.74
N CYS A 520 7.44 -16.01 -10.61
CA CYS A 520 8.04 -14.84 -11.23
C CYS A 520 8.02 -14.95 -12.76
N LEU A 521 8.22 -16.13 -13.34
CA LEU A 521 8.09 -16.35 -14.78
C LEU A 521 6.65 -16.16 -15.27
N LEU A 522 5.67 -16.68 -14.53
CA LEU A 522 4.24 -16.40 -14.78
C LEU A 522 3.97 -14.89 -14.75
N MET A 523 4.56 -14.18 -13.80
CA MET A 523 4.47 -12.72 -13.74
C MET A 523 5.05 -12.05 -14.98
N VAL A 524 6.20 -12.52 -15.51
CA VAL A 524 6.75 -12.01 -16.79
C VAL A 524 5.73 -12.18 -17.92
N VAL A 525 5.09 -13.35 -18.03
CA VAL A 525 4.05 -13.60 -19.04
C VAL A 525 2.87 -12.63 -18.88
N ILE A 526 2.38 -12.44 -17.66
CA ILE A 526 1.29 -11.50 -17.37
C ILE A 526 1.68 -10.08 -17.79
N VAL A 527 2.92 -9.66 -17.49
CA VAL A 527 3.45 -8.33 -17.85
C VAL A 527 3.54 -8.16 -19.35
N VAL A 528 4.11 -9.14 -20.07
CA VAL A 528 4.29 -9.08 -21.54
C VAL A 528 2.95 -8.97 -22.26
N ILE A 529 1.94 -9.71 -21.81
CA ILE A 529 0.61 -9.76 -22.44
C ILE A 529 -0.27 -8.59 -21.99
N GLY A 530 -0.21 -8.23 -20.70
CA GLY A 530 -1.18 -7.35 -20.05
C GLY A 530 -0.77 -5.89 -19.94
N VAL A 531 0.53 -5.59 -19.78
CA VAL A 531 0.99 -4.21 -19.63
C VAL A 531 1.14 -3.54 -21.00
N ARG A 532 0.34 -2.50 -21.24
CA ARG A 532 0.31 -1.76 -22.51
C ARG A 532 0.30 -0.25 -22.25
N GLY A 533 1.15 0.50 -22.96
CA GLY A 533 1.18 1.97 -22.92
C GLY A 533 1.69 2.61 -21.63
N GLN A 534 1.60 3.94 -21.54
CA GLN A 534 2.00 4.76 -20.37
C GLN A 534 0.87 4.92 -19.33
N GLY A 535 -0.14 4.10 -19.37
CA GLY A 535 -1.41 4.29 -18.66
C GLY A 535 -2.49 4.71 -19.66
N ALA A 536 -2.79 3.82 -20.61
CA ALA A 536 -3.71 4.09 -21.73
C ALA A 536 -5.19 4.32 -21.32
N GLY A 537 -5.50 4.31 -20.02
CA GLY A 537 -6.82 4.67 -19.51
C GLY A 537 -7.23 6.11 -19.85
N THR A 538 -6.27 7.03 -19.82
CA THR A 538 -6.55 8.46 -20.06
C THR A 538 -6.87 8.80 -21.52
N ALA A 539 -6.23 8.19 -22.49
CA ALA A 539 -6.56 8.43 -23.90
C ALA A 539 -7.94 7.86 -24.28
N HIS A 540 -8.35 6.73 -23.68
CA HIS A 540 -9.66 6.12 -23.90
C HIS A 540 -10.76 6.76 -23.04
N ALA A 541 -10.45 7.26 -21.85
CA ALA A 541 -11.37 7.99 -20.97
C ALA A 541 -11.65 9.40 -21.52
N ILE A 542 -10.63 10.09 -22.04
CA ILE A 542 -10.80 11.37 -22.75
C ILE A 542 -11.65 11.16 -24.00
N GLY A 543 -11.44 10.09 -24.77
CA GLY A 543 -12.26 9.75 -25.93
C GLY A 543 -13.71 9.40 -25.56
N ARG A 544 -13.95 8.63 -24.49
CA ARG A 544 -15.31 8.28 -24.01
C ARG A 544 -15.98 9.44 -23.27
N GLY A 545 -15.25 10.24 -22.52
CA GLY A 545 -15.76 11.44 -21.86
C GLY A 545 -16.15 12.51 -22.87
N ALA A 546 -15.34 12.71 -23.91
CA ALA A 546 -15.65 13.59 -25.02
C ALA A 546 -16.88 13.10 -25.81
N LEU A 547 -17.00 11.80 -26.10
CA LEU A 547 -18.16 11.19 -26.76
C LEU A 547 -19.41 11.22 -25.87
N ARG A 548 -19.30 11.11 -24.55
CA ARG A 548 -20.42 11.25 -23.62
C ARG A 548 -20.89 12.70 -23.52
N LYS A 549 -19.95 13.65 -23.53
CA LYS A 549 -20.24 15.09 -23.52
C LYS A 549 -20.86 15.55 -24.84
N ILE A 550 -20.43 15.01 -25.99
CA ILE A 550 -21.02 15.24 -27.30
C ILE A 550 -22.44 14.63 -27.36
N ARG A 551 -22.64 13.44 -26.79
CA ARG A 551 -23.97 12.79 -26.73
C ARG A 551 -24.94 13.48 -25.76
N SER A 552 -24.46 14.15 -24.72
CA SER A 552 -25.29 14.95 -23.81
C SER A 552 -25.64 16.33 -24.35
N LEU A 553 -24.89 16.83 -25.34
CA LEU A 553 -25.16 18.08 -26.02
C LEU A 553 -26.05 17.90 -27.28
N SER A 554 -26.25 16.63 -27.70
CA SER A 554 -27.12 16.25 -28.81
C SER A 554 -28.50 15.70 -28.38
N LYS A 555 -28.80 15.75 -27.11
CA LYS A 555 -30.12 15.55 -26.49
C LYS A 555 -30.58 16.84 -25.83
#